data_44475d74d3d035872fc399f36304d0ed
#
_entry.id   44475d74d3d035872fc399f36304d0ed
#
_cell.length_a   1.000
_cell.length_b   1.000
_cell.length_c   1.000
_cell.angle_alpha   90.00
_cell.angle_beta   90.00
_cell.angle_gamma   90.00
#
_symmetry.space_group_name_H-M   'P 1'
#
loop_
_entity.id
_entity.type
_entity.pdbx_description
1 polymer ?
#
loop_
_entity_poly.entity_id
_entity_poly.type
_entity_poly.pdbx_seq_one_letter_code
_entity_poly.pdbx_strand_id
1 'polypeptide(L)'
;FFGKLFSKNLTDIISLLFKTFKKKFEDNFYIEIQRHGDDGEKFYEKFLINLSKQLDLPLIATHEVFYLSKDMHEAHDAYLCIGEKTYVNVKDRRKYSNEHYLKSSNEMYKLFSDLPEALKNNENFPLRFSYRPKNSIPILPNIQKSDSKNVDEVLKSESIEGLKDKLKEYVFAELEDKKSEVERFYYKRLDHEIDIISKMKYSSYFLIVSDYIKW
;
A
#
# COMPACT_ATOMS: atom_id res chain seq x y z
N PHE A 1 9.99 -1.70 -13.47
CA PHE A 1 11.42 -1.35 -13.43
C PHE A 1 12.15 -1.89 -14.67
N PHE A 2 12.13 -3.21 -14.93
CA PHE A 2 12.86 -3.82 -16.05
C PHE A 2 12.38 -3.37 -17.43
N GLY A 3 11.07 -3.19 -17.63
CA GLY A 3 10.51 -2.64 -18.85
C GLY A 3 11.04 -1.24 -19.18
N LYS A 4 11.25 -0.39 -18.17
CA LYS A 4 11.89 0.92 -18.34
C LYS A 4 13.37 0.84 -18.70
N LEU A 5 14.08 -0.18 -18.22
CA LEU A 5 15.47 -0.41 -18.64
C LEU A 5 15.52 -0.90 -20.08
N PHE A 6 14.59 -1.80 -20.44
CA PHE A 6 14.49 -2.31 -21.81
C PHE A 6 14.19 -1.20 -22.83
N SER A 7 13.22 -0.31 -22.53
CA SER A 7 12.89 0.82 -23.41
C SER A 7 14.06 1.81 -23.61
N LYS A 8 15.04 1.80 -22.69
CA LYS A 8 16.29 2.56 -22.79
C LYS A 8 17.46 1.78 -23.41
N ASN A 9 17.20 0.61 -23.99
CA ASN A 9 18.20 -0.31 -24.54
C ASN A 9 19.27 -0.77 -23.53
N LEU A 10 18.98 -0.80 -22.24
CA LEU A 10 19.89 -1.21 -21.17
C LEU A 10 19.79 -2.73 -20.90
N THR A 11 19.81 -3.54 -21.95
CA THR A 11 19.62 -5.00 -21.89
C THR A 11 20.73 -5.73 -21.12
N ASP A 12 21.97 -5.23 -21.19
CA ASP A 12 23.10 -5.81 -20.46
C ASP A 12 22.95 -5.68 -18.95
N ILE A 13 22.39 -4.54 -18.50
CA ILE A 13 22.09 -4.32 -17.08
C ILE A 13 21.00 -5.30 -16.62
N ILE A 14 19.94 -5.49 -17.41
CA ILE A 14 18.90 -6.47 -17.11
C ILE A 14 19.51 -7.86 -16.98
N SER A 15 20.32 -8.27 -17.94
CA SER A 15 20.98 -9.58 -17.96
C SER A 15 21.89 -9.79 -16.74
N LEU A 16 22.65 -8.76 -16.35
CA LEU A 16 23.51 -8.81 -15.17
C LEU A 16 22.68 -8.95 -13.87
N LEU A 17 21.61 -8.17 -13.74
CA LEU A 17 20.71 -8.26 -12.59
C LEU A 17 20.04 -9.63 -12.48
N PHE A 18 19.59 -10.20 -13.60
CA PHE A 18 18.97 -11.53 -13.62
C PHE A 18 19.96 -12.62 -13.24
N LYS A 19 21.19 -12.55 -13.70
CA LYS A 19 22.28 -13.46 -13.25
C LYS A 19 22.51 -13.35 -11.73
N THR A 20 22.51 -12.13 -11.22
CA THR A 20 22.69 -11.88 -9.79
C THR A 20 21.52 -12.43 -8.97
N PHE A 21 20.29 -12.24 -9.44
CA PHE A 21 19.09 -12.76 -8.77
C PHE A 21 19.02 -14.28 -8.84
N LYS A 22 19.35 -14.88 -9.99
CA LYS A 22 19.45 -16.34 -10.10
C LYS A 22 20.41 -16.89 -9.05
N LYS A 23 21.62 -16.31 -8.94
CA LYS A 23 22.61 -16.75 -7.94
C LYS A 23 22.13 -16.60 -6.50
N LYS A 24 21.31 -15.56 -6.21
CA LYS A 24 20.83 -15.27 -4.85
C LYS A 24 19.60 -16.08 -4.45
N PHE A 25 18.66 -16.26 -5.39
CA PHE A 25 17.35 -16.86 -5.13
C PHE A 25 17.21 -18.28 -5.69
N GLU A 26 18.19 -18.73 -6.47
CA GLU A 26 18.25 -20.07 -7.06
C GLU A 26 16.93 -20.42 -7.78
N ASP A 27 16.27 -21.51 -7.38
CA ASP A 27 15.01 -22.00 -7.95
C ASP A 27 13.78 -21.15 -7.58
N ASN A 28 13.95 -20.10 -6.77
CA ASN A 28 12.86 -19.20 -6.36
C ASN A 28 12.81 -17.91 -7.18
N PHE A 29 13.56 -17.82 -8.26
CA PHE A 29 13.53 -16.68 -9.18
C PHE A 29 12.92 -17.08 -10.52
N TYR A 30 11.84 -16.42 -10.91
CA TYR A 30 11.08 -16.65 -12.13
C TYR A 30 11.07 -15.41 -13.00
N ILE A 31 10.98 -15.61 -14.33
CA ILE A 31 10.70 -14.53 -15.27
C ILE A 31 9.19 -14.51 -15.53
N GLU A 32 8.58 -13.38 -15.26
CA GLU A 32 7.16 -13.14 -15.46
C GLU A 32 6.88 -12.65 -16.87
N ILE A 33 5.93 -13.28 -17.56
CA ILE A 33 5.42 -12.87 -18.87
C ILE A 33 3.97 -12.44 -18.71
N GLN A 34 3.67 -11.25 -19.23
CA GLN A 34 2.32 -10.66 -19.23
C GLN A 34 1.94 -10.30 -20.67
N ARG A 35 0.64 -10.35 -20.98
CA ARG A 35 0.08 -10.04 -22.30
C ARG A 35 -1.19 -9.23 -22.19
N HIS A 36 -1.07 -7.92 -22.41
CA HIS A 36 -2.18 -6.97 -22.36
C HIS A 36 -2.41 -6.26 -23.71
N GLY A 37 -1.52 -6.53 -24.69
CA GLY A 37 -1.56 -5.87 -25.99
C GLY A 37 -1.01 -4.45 -26.00
N ASP A 38 -0.21 -4.10 -24.99
CA ASP A 38 0.42 -2.78 -24.89
C ASP A 38 1.58 -2.62 -25.88
N ASP A 39 1.86 -1.38 -26.23
CA ASP A 39 2.95 -1.05 -27.15
C ASP A 39 4.30 -1.51 -26.63
N GLY A 40 5.04 -2.23 -27.48
CA GLY A 40 6.37 -2.75 -27.14
C GLY A 40 6.38 -4.05 -26.33
N GLU A 41 5.24 -4.52 -25.83
CA GLU A 41 5.13 -5.75 -25.02
C GLU A 41 5.72 -6.96 -25.73
N LYS A 42 5.41 -7.18 -27.01
CA LYS A 42 5.93 -8.31 -27.79
C LYS A 42 7.46 -8.31 -27.93
N PHE A 43 8.08 -7.15 -28.06
CA PHE A 43 9.54 -7.05 -28.15
C PHE A 43 10.19 -7.38 -26.82
N TYR A 44 9.61 -6.87 -25.74
CA TYR A 44 10.09 -7.16 -24.38
C TYR A 44 9.90 -8.63 -24.01
N GLU A 45 8.75 -9.22 -24.32
CA GLU A 45 8.48 -10.64 -24.14
C GLU A 45 9.53 -11.52 -24.87
N LYS A 46 9.80 -11.23 -26.15
CA LYS A 46 10.81 -11.94 -26.92
C LYS A 46 12.20 -11.89 -26.27
N PHE A 47 12.58 -10.73 -25.75
CA PHE A 47 13.82 -10.56 -25.00
C PHE A 47 13.82 -11.40 -23.73
N LEU A 48 12.75 -11.39 -22.93
CA LEU A 48 12.63 -12.17 -21.71
C LEU A 48 12.66 -13.68 -21.95
N ILE A 49 11.99 -14.16 -22.99
CA ILE A 49 12.01 -15.59 -23.37
C ILE A 49 13.44 -16.01 -23.77
N ASN A 50 14.15 -15.18 -24.52
CA ASN A 50 15.55 -15.46 -24.87
C ASN A 50 16.45 -15.47 -23.62
N LEU A 51 16.26 -14.53 -22.73
CA LEU A 51 17.01 -14.45 -21.47
C LEU A 51 16.73 -15.64 -20.55
N SER A 52 15.47 -16.10 -20.48
CA SER A 52 15.06 -17.32 -19.78
C SER A 52 15.87 -18.53 -20.28
N LYS A 53 15.95 -18.72 -21.60
CA LYS A 53 16.72 -19.82 -22.21
C LYS A 53 18.21 -19.72 -21.94
N GLN A 54 18.78 -18.51 -22.05
CA GLN A 54 20.23 -18.30 -21.83
C GLN A 54 20.63 -18.51 -20.37
N LEU A 55 19.79 -18.13 -19.44
CA LEU A 55 20.07 -18.21 -18.02
C LEU A 55 19.45 -19.43 -17.34
N ASP A 56 18.72 -20.27 -18.09
CA ASP A 56 17.98 -21.40 -17.53
C ASP A 56 17.10 -20.94 -16.35
N LEU A 57 16.22 -19.96 -16.61
CA LEU A 57 15.29 -19.40 -15.65
C LEU A 57 13.85 -19.80 -15.99
N PRO A 58 13.06 -20.28 -15.05
CA PRO A 58 11.68 -20.67 -15.31
C PRO A 58 10.82 -19.45 -15.64
N LEU A 59 9.85 -19.64 -16.56
CA LEU A 59 8.84 -18.63 -16.89
C LEU A 59 7.57 -18.88 -16.06
N ILE A 60 6.86 -17.79 -15.72
CA ILE A 60 5.47 -17.82 -15.26
C ILE A 60 4.63 -16.88 -16.12
N ALA A 61 3.37 -17.26 -16.34
CA ALA A 61 2.41 -16.47 -17.09
C ALA A 61 1.45 -15.79 -16.12
N THR A 62 1.51 -14.47 -16.01
CA THR A 62 0.64 -13.72 -15.12
C THR A 62 -0.18 -12.69 -15.87
N HIS A 63 -1.03 -11.99 -15.16
CA HIS A 63 -1.90 -10.97 -15.70
C HIS A 63 -2.13 -9.86 -14.67
N GLU A 64 -1.88 -8.62 -15.08
CA GLU A 64 -2.19 -7.46 -14.26
C GLU A 64 -3.67 -7.12 -14.41
N VAL A 65 -4.42 -7.18 -13.30
CA VAL A 65 -5.88 -7.01 -13.30
C VAL A 65 -6.25 -5.71 -12.59
N PHE A 66 -6.98 -4.84 -13.28
CA PHE A 66 -7.49 -3.60 -12.73
C PHE A 66 -9.02 -3.60 -12.55
N TYR A 67 -9.74 -4.44 -13.28
CA TYR A 67 -11.21 -4.52 -13.24
C TYR A 67 -11.71 -5.93 -13.55
N LEU A 68 -12.97 -6.20 -13.19
CA LEU A 68 -13.53 -7.55 -13.26
C LEU A 68 -13.88 -8.01 -14.68
N SER A 69 -14.39 -7.11 -15.50
CA SER A 69 -14.88 -7.42 -16.85
C SER A 69 -14.47 -6.34 -17.86
N LYS A 70 -14.39 -6.72 -19.11
CA LYS A 70 -13.86 -5.88 -20.20
C LYS A 70 -14.65 -4.58 -20.41
N ASP A 71 -15.93 -4.56 -20.13
CA ASP A 71 -16.82 -3.41 -20.21
C ASP A 71 -16.54 -2.35 -19.12
N MET A 72 -15.84 -2.72 -18.04
CA MET A 72 -15.45 -1.77 -17.00
C MET A 72 -14.24 -0.91 -17.37
N HIS A 73 -13.64 -1.11 -18.53
CA HIS A 73 -12.46 -0.36 -18.98
C HIS A 73 -12.67 1.16 -18.99
N GLU A 74 -13.82 1.64 -19.52
CA GLU A 74 -14.11 3.08 -19.57
C GLU A 74 -14.26 3.70 -18.18
N ALA A 75 -14.91 2.99 -17.27
CA ALA A 75 -15.05 3.43 -15.89
C ALA A 75 -13.69 3.52 -15.18
N HIS A 76 -12.81 2.53 -15.41
CA HIS A 76 -11.45 2.55 -14.89
C HIS A 76 -10.61 3.69 -15.49
N ASP A 77 -10.74 3.96 -16.79
CA ASP A 77 -10.04 5.07 -17.46
C ASP A 77 -10.47 6.43 -16.88
N ALA A 78 -11.77 6.61 -16.61
CA ALA A 78 -12.28 7.79 -15.92
C ALA A 78 -11.73 7.91 -14.49
N TYR A 79 -11.64 6.79 -13.76
CA TYR A 79 -11.08 6.74 -12.41
C TYR A 79 -9.60 7.15 -12.40
N LEU A 80 -8.80 6.71 -13.38
CA LEU A 80 -7.41 7.15 -13.55
C LEU A 80 -7.32 8.66 -13.74
N CYS A 81 -8.21 9.24 -14.57
CA CYS A 81 -8.24 10.69 -14.79
C CYS A 81 -8.49 11.47 -13.49
N ILE A 82 -9.35 10.98 -12.60
CA ILE A 82 -9.58 11.59 -11.28
C ILE A 82 -8.29 11.58 -10.46
N GLY A 83 -7.60 10.43 -10.40
CA GLY A 83 -6.34 10.28 -9.66
C GLY A 83 -5.20 11.17 -10.18
N GLU A 84 -5.14 11.34 -11.49
CA GLU A 84 -4.10 12.15 -12.17
C GLU A 84 -4.49 13.62 -12.36
N LYS A 85 -5.67 14.03 -11.89
CA LYS A 85 -6.20 15.40 -12.07
C LYS A 85 -6.23 15.84 -13.54
N THR A 86 -6.64 14.95 -14.43
CA THR A 86 -6.75 15.14 -15.87
C THR A 86 -8.15 14.80 -16.37
N TYR A 87 -8.39 14.85 -17.68
CA TYR A 87 -9.67 14.59 -18.29
C TYR A 87 -9.57 13.46 -19.33
N VAL A 88 -10.68 12.75 -19.56
CA VAL A 88 -10.75 11.61 -20.49
C VAL A 88 -10.39 12.00 -21.94
N ASN A 89 -10.70 13.22 -22.35
CA ASN A 89 -10.41 13.74 -23.71
C ASN A 89 -8.94 14.17 -23.92
N VAL A 90 -8.12 14.21 -22.88
CA VAL A 90 -6.68 14.51 -23.00
C VAL A 90 -5.98 13.31 -23.64
N LYS A 91 -5.26 13.52 -24.75
CA LYS A 91 -4.61 12.45 -25.51
C LYS A 91 -3.32 11.96 -24.85
N ASP A 92 -2.49 12.88 -24.37
CA ASP A 92 -1.20 12.59 -23.73
C ASP A 92 -1.40 12.39 -22.22
N ARG A 93 -1.80 11.20 -21.85
CA ARG A 93 -1.99 10.75 -20.46
C ARG A 93 -1.79 9.25 -20.36
N ARG A 94 -1.64 8.75 -19.15
CA ARG A 94 -1.59 7.30 -18.92
C ARG A 94 -2.91 6.65 -19.32
N LYS A 95 -2.80 5.60 -20.11
CA LYS A 95 -3.91 4.75 -20.55
C LYS A 95 -3.47 3.30 -20.47
N TYR A 96 -4.42 2.42 -20.26
CA TYR A 96 -4.23 0.98 -20.34
C TYR A 96 -5.08 0.40 -21.47
N SER A 97 -4.70 -0.76 -21.96
CA SER A 97 -5.53 -1.51 -22.89
C SER A 97 -6.79 -2.03 -22.20
N ASN A 98 -7.79 -2.43 -22.96
CA ASN A 98 -8.99 -3.06 -22.41
C ASN A 98 -8.78 -4.53 -22.01
N GLU A 99 -7.55 -5.01 -22.03
CA GLU A 99 -7.20 -6.39 -21.69
C GLU A 99 -6.85 -6.60 -20.21
N HIS A 100 -6.84 -5.54 -19.40
CA HIS A 100 -6.55 -5.63 -17.95
C HIS A 100 -7.75 -6.06 -17.09
N TYR A 101 -8.66 -6.87 -17.64
CA TYR A 101 -9.75 -7.47 -16.88
C TYR A 101 -9.38 -8.84 -16.31
N LEU A 102 -10.13 -9.29 -15.30
CA LEU A 102 -9.93 -10.59 -14.69
C LEU A 102 -10.27 -11.72 -15.68
N LYS A 103 -9.24 -12.31 -16.26
CA LYS A 103 -9.38 -13.42 -17.20
C LYS A 103 -9.66 -14.72 -16.48
N SER A 104 -10.55 -15.54 -17.05
CA SER A 104 -10.76 -16.90 -16.62
C SER A 104 -9.54 -17.78 -16.91
N SER A 105 -9.42 -18.93 -16.22
CA SER A 105 -8.37 -19.90 -16.49
C SER A 105 -8.31 -20.31 -17.97
N ASN A 106 -9.48 -20.52 -18.60
CA ASN A 106 -9.56 -20.88 -20.03
C ASN A 106 -9.01 -19.79 -20.94
N GLU A 107 -9.26 -18.51 -20.64
CA GLU A 107 -8.70 -17.38 -21.39
C GLU A 107 -7.20 -17.30 -21.20
N MET A 108 -6.68 -17.49 -19.99
CA MET A 108 -5.24 -17.55 -19.72
C MET A 108 -4.57 -18.71 -20.47
N TYR A 109 -5.17 -19.93 -20.48
CA TYR A 109 -4.64 -21.05 -21.24
C TYR A 109 -4.59 -20.78 -22.75
N LYS A 110 -5.61 -20.12 -23.32
CA LYS A 110 -5.60 -19.73 -24.73
C LYS A 110 -4.54 -18.66 -25.01
N LEU A 111 -4.44 -17.65 -24.14
CA LEU A 111 -3.53 -16.52 -24.30
C LEU A 111 -2.05 -16.96 -24.29
N PHE A 112 -1.70 -17.94 -23.49
CA PHE A 112 -0.34 -18.46 -23.33
C PHE A 112 -0.15 -19.88 -23.88
N SER A 113 -0.98 -20.31 -24.85
CA SER A 113 -0.93 -21.66 -25.41
C SER A 113 0.41 -22.01 -26.09
N ASP A 114 1.16 -21.01 -26.51
CA ASP A 114 2.52 -21.10 -27.06
C ASP A 114 3.63 -21.22 -26.01
N LEU A 115 3.28 -20.98 -24.72
CA LEU A 115 4.20 -21.09 -23.58
C LEU A 115 3.67 -22.08 -22.50
N PRO A 116 3.51 -23.36 -22.84
CA PRO A 116 2.88 -24.34 -21.94
C PRO A 116 3.69 -24.55 -20.65
N GLU A 117 5.00 -24.35 -20.67
CA GLU A 117 5.84 -24.45 -19.49
C GLU A 117 5.53 -23.35 -18.47
N ALA A 118 5.26 -22.12 -18.94
CA ALA A 118 4.90 -21.01 -18.07
C ALA A 118 3.54 -21.27 -17.36
N LEU A 119 2.57 -21.85 -18.07
CA LEU A 119 1.28 -22.26 -17.51
C LEU A 119 1.44 -23.38 -16.47
N LYS A 120 2.26 -24.39 -16.76
CA LYS A 120 2.57 -25.48 -15.83
C LYS A 120 3.25 -24.96 -14.56
N ASN A 121 4.13 -23.99 -14.71
CA ASN A 121 4.77 -23.36 -13.54
C ASN A 121 3.76 -22.60 -12.68
N ASN A 122 2.72 -21.96 -13.26
CA ASN A 122 1.65 -21.34 -12.51
C ASN A 122 0.87 -22.33 -11.63
N GLU A 123 0.64 -23.55 -12.10
CA GLU A 123 -0.01 -24.60 -11.33
C GLU A 123 0.82 -25.04 -10.13
N ASN A 124 2.15 -25.12 -10.31
CA ASN A 124 3.08 -25.56 -9.28
C ASN A 124 3.47 -24.46 -8.30
N PHE A 125 3.44 -23.19 -8.74
CA PHE A 125 3.91 -22.05 -7.95
C PHE A 125 3.25 -21.93 -6.58
N PRO A 126 1.90 -21.99 -6.44
CA PRO A 126 1.25 -21.90 -5.14
C PRO A 126 1.60 -23.03 -4.19
N LEU A 127 1.95 -24.22 -4.71
CA LEU A 127 2.29 -25.40 -3.90
C LEU A 127 3.66 -25.27 -3.23
N ARG A 128 4.51 -24.37 -3.70
CA ARG A 128 5.84 -24.10 -3.13
C ARG A 128 5.80 -23.22 -1.90
N PHE A 129 4.69 -22.54 -1.63
CA PHE A 129 4.56 -21.57 -0.55
C PHE A 129 3.57 -22.05 0.49
N SER A 130 4.06 -22.27 1.70
CA SER A 130 3.25 -22.68 2.87
C SER A 130 3.10 -21.56 3.91
N TYR A 131 3.71 -20.39 3.66
CA TYR A 131 3.65 -19.28 4.61
C TYR A 131 2.23 -18.70 4.70
N ARG A 132 1.73 -18.64 5.93
CA ARG A 132 0.48 -17.93 6.25
C ARG A 132 0.80 -16.73 7.13
N PRO A 133 0.46 -15.52 6.72
CA PRO A 133 0.62 -14.35 7.58
C PRO A 133 -0.08 -14.55 8.91
N LYS A 134 0.59 -14.23 10.00
CA LYS A 134 0.00 -14.23 11.34
C LYS A 134 -0.28 -12.79 11.75
N ASN A 135 -1.42 -12.55 12.37
CA ASN A 135 -1.71 -11.26 12.96
C ASN A 135 -0.70 -10.99 14.08
N SER A 136 -0.11 -9.83 14.08
CA SER A 136 0.70 -9.31 15.17
C SER A 136 -0.05 -8.21 15.91
N ILE A 137 0.25 -8.07 17.19
CA ILE A 137 -0.24 -6.93 17.97
C ILE A 137 0.40 -5.66 17.37
N PRO A 138 -0.36 -4.60 17.10
CA PRO A 138 0.21 -3.34 16.63
C PRO A 138 1.30 -2.85 17.58
N ILE A 139 2.46 -2.53 17.03
CA ILE A 139 3.57 -1.94 17.79
C ILE A 139 3.34 -0.43 17.78
N LEU A 140 2.87 0.09 18.92
CA LEU A 140 2.75 1.53 19.12
C LEU A 140 4.05 2.08 19.69
N PRO A 141 4.58 3.20 19.17
CA PRO A 141 5.78 3.82 19.74
C PRO A 141 5.49 4.29 21.16
N ASN A 142 6.43 4.02 22.07
CA ASN A 142 6.38 4.50 23.44
C ASN A 142 7.22 5.76 23.59
N ILE A 143 6.64 6.82 24.15
CA ILE A 143 7.42 7.95 24.63
C ILE A 143 8.00 7.59 25.99
N GLN A 144 9.30 7.38 26.06
CA GLN A 144 10.03 7.41 27.33
C GLN A 144 10.41 8.86 27.63
N LYS A 145 9.55 9.60 28.33
CA LYS A 145 10.01 10.82 29.02
C LYS A 145 10.83 10.35 30.23
N SER A 146 12.00 10.94 30.42
CA SER A 146 13.08 10.56 31.34
C SER A 146 12.69 10.51 32.84
N ASP A 147 11.51 10.89 33.20
CA ASP A 147 10.98 10.83 34.56
C ASP A 147 9.93 9.71 34.62
N SER A 148 10.10 8.82 35.57
CA SER A 148 9.35 7.59 35.89
C SER A 148 7.81 7.72 36.01
N LYS A 149 7.18 8.70 35.42
CA LYS A 149 5.72 8.86 35.42
C LYS A 149 5.07 7.93 34.41
N ASN A 150 3.98 7.31 34.82
CA ASN A 150 3.13 6.53 33.94
C ASN A 150 2.63 7.42 32.77
N VAL A 151 2.73 6.93 31.56
CA VAL A 151 2.33 7.65 30.32
C VAL A 151 0.87 8.11 30.39
N ASP A 152 0.00 7.33 31.01
CA ASP A 152 -1.41 7.67 31.20
C ASP A 152 -1.59 8.89 32.13
N GLU A 153 -0.76 9.01 33.18
CA GLU A 153 -0.76 10.16 34.09
C GLU A 153 -0.25 11.43 33.41
N VAL A 154 0.75 11.29 32.53
CA VAL A 154 1.26 12.41 31.71
C VAL A 154 0.17 12.91 30.77
N LEU A 155 -0.49 12.01 30.02
CA LEU A 155 -1.59 12.37 29.15
C LEU A 155 -2.70 13.08 29.93
N LYS A 156 -3.09 12.54 31.07
CA LYS A 156 -4.14 13.12 31.92
C LYS A 156 -3.78 14.53 32.39
N SER A 157 -2.57 14.72 32.89
CA SER A 157 -2.13 16.05 33.39
C SER A 157 -2.05 17.10 32.28
N GLU A 158 -1.44 16.76 31.12
CA GLU A 158 -1.36 17.68 29.99
C GLU A 158 -2.74 18.01 29.40
N SER A 159 -3.66 17.04 29.37
CA SER A 159 -5.03 17.25 28.88
C SER A 159 -5.85 18.12 29.80
N ILE A 160 -5.71 17.98 31.13
CA ILE A 160 -6.37 18.83 32.13
C ILE A 160 -5.89 20.27 32.02
N GLU A 161 -4.58 20.48 31.90
CA GLU A 161 -4.00 21.82 31.74
C GLU A 161 -4.48 22.48 30.45
N GLY A 162 -4.43 21.76 29.32
CA GLY A 162 -4.90 22.25 28.02
C GLY A 162 -6.41 22.56 28.02
N LEU A 163 -7.24 21.77 28.71
CA LEU A 163 -8.67 22.06 28.86
C LEU A 163 -8.90 23.33 29.68
N LYS A 164 -8.17 23.51 30.79
CA LYS A 164 -8.25 24.69 31.63
C LYS A 164 -7.96 25.98 30.86
N ASP A 165 -6.94 25.96 30.02
CA ASP A 165 -6.58 27.11 29.19
C ASP A 165 -7.62 27.39 28.11
N LYS A 166 -8.14 26.37 27.44
CA LYS A 166 -9.23 26.52 26.47
C LYS A 166 -10.52 27.01 27.07
N LEU A 167 -10.90 26.53 28.25
CA LEU A 167 -12.09 27.02 28.94
C LEU A 167 -11.97 28.50 29.27
N LYS A 168 -10.81 28.98 29.71
CA LYS A 168 -10.57 30.40 29.96
C LYS A 168 -10.66 31.25 28.70
N GLU A 169 -10.05 30.79 27.63
CA GLU A 169 -9.88 31.56 26.40
C GLU A 169 -11.17 31.61 25.56
N TYR A 170 -11.85 30.48 25.39
CA TYR A 170 -12.96 30.38 24.43
C TYR A 170 -14.35 30.23 25.03
N VAL A 171 -14.48 29.71 26.25
CA VAL A 171 -15.78 29.36 26.80
C VAL A 171 -16.21 30.37 27.87
N PHE A 172 -15.31 30.74 28.77
CA PHE A 172 -15.66 31.65 29.89
C PHE A 172 -15.74 33.12 29.48
N ALA A 173 -15.26 33.49 28.30
CA ALA A 173 -15.40 34.84 27.77
C ALA A 173 -16.87 35.21 27.48
N GLU A 174 -17.72 34.21 27.18
CA GLU A 174 -19.10 34.40 26.77
C GLU A 174 -20.16 34.01 27.84
N LEU A 175 -19.75 33.35 28.95
CA LEU A 175 -20.67 32.73 29.90
C LEU A 175 -20.39 33.17 31.34
N GLU A 176 -20.98 34.31 31.79
CA GLU A 176 -20.75 34.80 33.16
C GLU A 176 -21.45 33.97 34.24
N ASP A 177 -22.71 33.53 34.03
CA ASP A 177 -23.54 32.90 35.06
C ASP A 177 -23.50 31.36 35.12
N LYS A 178 -22.89 30.66 34.15
CA LYS A 178 -22.92 29.19 34.07
C LYS A 178 -21.56 28.52 34.08
N LYS A 179 -20.51 29.22 34.47
CA LYS A 179 -19.11 28.72 34.43
C LYS A 179 -18.93 27.37 35.11
N SER A 180 -19.45 27.18 36.30
CA SER A 180 -19.25 25.96 37.10
C SER A 180 -19.95 24.73 36.52
N GLU A 181 -21.13 24.91 35.91
CA GLU A 181 -21.87 23.82 35.28
C GLU A 181 -21.18 23.35 33.97
N VAL A 182 -20.79 24.33 33.17
CA VAL A 182 -20.07 24.10 31.90
C VAL A 182 -18.70 23.46 32.17
N GLU A 183 -17.96 23.96 33.15
CA GLU A 183 -16.68 23.40 33.56
C GLU A 183 -16.83 21.94 33.99
N ARG A 184 -17.79 21.61 34.82
CA ARG A 184 -18.09 20.25 35.27
C ARG A 184 -18.45 19.32 34.12
N PHE A 185 -19.18 19.80 33.13
CA PHE A 185 -19.54 19.04 31.93
C PHE A 185 -18.30 18.67 31.13
N TYR A 186 -17.39 19.62 30.84
CA TYR A 186 -16.20 19.40 30.08
C TYR A 186 -15.21 18.49 30.79
N TYR A 187 -15.00 18.64 32.11
CA TYR A 187 -14.13 17.74 32.86
C TYR A 187 -14.66 16.30 32.90
N LYS A 188 -15.96 16.12 33.05
CA LYS A 188 -16.57 14.78 32.99
C LYS A 188 -16.38 14.14 31.62
N ARG A 189 -16.48 14.92 30.56
CA ARG A 189 -16.26 14.45 29.22
C ARG A 189 -14.79 14.09 29.02
N LEU A 190 -13.87 14.90 29.44
CA LEU A 190 -12.42 14.66 29.38
C LEU A 190 -12.03 13.37 30.12
N ASP A 191 -12.50 13.17 31.34
CA ASP A 191 -12.23 11.96 32.13
C ASP A 191 -12.71 10.71 31.38
N HIS A 192 -13.88 10.76 30.75
CA HIS A 192 -14.42 9.67 29.95
C HIS A 192 -13.51 9.34 28.74
N GLU A 193 -13.06 10.33 28.00
CA GLU A 193 -12.20 10.15 26.83
C GLU A 193 -10.81 9.63 27.21
N ILE A 194 -10.21 10.16 28.27
CA ILE A 194 -8.91 9.67 28.78
C ILE A 194 -9.02 8.22 29.24
N ASP A 195 -10.10 7.83 29.91
CA ASP A 195 -10.33 6.45 30.34
C ASP A 195 -10.38 5.48 29.15
N ILE A 196 -11.06 5.87 28.05
CA ILE A 196 -11.09 5.08 26.81
C ILE A 196 -9.69 4.96 26.18
N ILE A 197 -8.97 6.09 26.06
CA ILE A 197 -7.64 6.13 25.45
C ILE A 197 -6.66 5.23 26.23
N SER A 198 -6.69 5.34 27.57
CA SER A 198 -5.83 4.54 28.45
C SER A 198 -6.16 3.04 28.39
N LYS A 199 -7.46 2.67 28.39
CA LYS A 199 -7.91 1.28 28.23
C LYS A 199 -7.48 0.68 26.90
N MET A 200 -7.47 1.47 25.85
CA MET A 200 -7.00 1.07 24.53
C MET A 200 -5.47 1.08 24.38
N LYS A 201 -4.73 1.56 25.39
CA LYS A 201 -3.26 1.70 25.41
C LYS A 201 -2.72 2.64 24.33
N TYR A 202 -3.47 3.71 24.01
CA TYR A 202 -3.09 4.72 23.02
C TYR A 202 -2.48 5.99 23.59
N SER A 203 -2.25 6.08 24.90
CA SER A 203 -1.77 7.29 25.58
C SER A 203 -0.47 7.84 24.99
N SER A 204 0.52 6.98 24.72
CA SER A 204 1.76 7.37 24.03
C SER A 204 1.52 7.96 22.65
N TYR A 205 0.59 7.38 21.89
CA TYR A 205 0.26 7.88 20.54
C TYR A 205 -0.32 9.30 20.60
N PHE A 206 -1.26 9.57 21.52
CA PHE A 206 -1.84 10.90 21.69
C PHE A 206 -0.80 11.94 22.13
N LEU A 207 0.13 11.57 23.00
CA LEU A 207 1.23 12.46 23.40
C LEU A 207 2.18 12.78 22.24
N ILE A 208 2.50 11.79 21.39
CA ILE A 208 3.32 12.00 20.18
C ILE A 208 2.62 12.98 19.23
N VAL A 209 1.32 12.77 18.98
CA VAL A 209 0.55 13.65 18.08
C VAL A 209 0.47 15.05 18.65
N SER A 210 0.25 15.20 19.98
CA SER A 210 0.25 16.49 20.65
C SER A 210 1.58 17.23 20.52
N ASP A 211 2.69 16.52 20.72
CA ASP A 211 4.03 17.09 20.57
C ASP A 211 4.30 17.55 19.13
N TYR A 212 3.94 16.72 18.16
CA TYR A 212 4.05 17.06 16.74
C TYR A 212 3.22 18.28 16.32
N ILE A 213 2.00 18.44 16.87
CA ILE A 213 1.15 19.60 16.57
C ILE A 213 1.67 20.87 17.23
N LYS A 214 2.29 20.77 18.42
CA LYS A 214 2.87 21.90 19.14
C LYS A 214 4.13 22.41 18.51
N TRP A 215 4.89 21.54 17.83
CA TRP A 215 6.13 21.85 17.12
C TRP A 215 5.85 22.63 15.84
#